data_e5e87472eee35960fcf248e1ac8f6ea2
#
_entry.id   e5e87472eee35960fcf248e1ac8f6ea2
#
_cell.length_a   1.000
_cell.length_b   1.000
_cell.length_c   1.000
_cell.angle_alpha   90.00
_cell.angle_beta   90.00
_cell.angle_gamma   90.00
#
_symmetry.space_group_name_H-M   'P 1'
#
loop_
_entity.id
_entity.type
_entity.pdbx_description
1 polymer ?
#
loop_
_entity_poly.entity_id
_entity_poly.type
_entity_poly.pdbx_seq_one_letter_code
_entity_poly.pdbx_strand_id
1 'polypeptide(L)'
;MSGQRDDIRFASMESGAALLLKTAERLFAEHGLEAVSTRMIAREAGQKNPSALQYHFGNRDGLIEAILNYRLTPINQERLRRLDALQHRGDVVTVKRLTEVFVEPFAEELLKPIEDTSYVSLLAQLY
;
A
#
# COMPACT_ATOMS: atom_id res chain seq x y z
N MET A 1 9.41 14.76 6.54
CA MET A 1 8.12 15.21 7.09
C MET A 1 6.89 14.71 6.33
N SER A 2 7.05 14.10 5.16
CA SER A 2 5.95 13.45 4.45
C SER A 2 5.46 12.17 5.13
N GLY A 3 6.32 11.38 5.76
CA GLY A 3 5.93 10.19 6.51
C GLY A 3 4.94 10.43 7.65
N GLN A 4 4.97 11.62 8.23
CA GLN A 4 4.07 11.98 9.32
C GLN A 4 2.63 12.28 8.84
N ARG A 5 2.45 12.70 7.57
CA ARG A 5 1.12 12.91 6.97
C ARG A 5 0.43 11.61 6.62
N ASP A 6 1.19 10.59 6.23
CA ASP A 6 0.64 9.29 5.88
C ASP A 6 0.33 8.48 7.13
N ASP A 7 1.17 8.56 8.16
CA ASP A 7 0.86 8.03 9.48
C ASP A 7 -0.40 8.69 10.06
N ILE A 8 -0.59 10.00 9.82
CA ILE A 8 -1.81 10.72 10.21
C ILE A 8 -3.01 10.27 9.38
N ARG A 9 -2.87 10.06 8.08
CA ARG A 9 -3.95 9.54 7.22
C ARG A 9 -4.38 8.14 7.63
N PHE A 10 -3.42 7.29 7.97
CA PHE A 10 -3.69 5.94 8.43
C PHE A 10 -4.22 5.93 9.87
N ALA A 11 -3.67 6.76 10.74
CA ALA A 11 -4.16 6.95 12.10
C ALA A 11 -5.55 7.61 12.13
N SER A 12 -5.91 8.39 11.09
CA SER A 12 -7.25 8.96 10.94
C SER A 12 -8.24 8.02 10.26
N MET A 13 -7.78 6.89 9.67
CA MET A 13 -8.68 5.83 9.27
C MET A 13 -9.35 5.27 10.51
N GLU A 14 -10.66 5.16 10.47
CA GLU A 14 -11.38 4.44 11.51
C GLU A 14 -10.73 3.07 11.73
N SER A 15 -10.57 2.65 12.98
CA SER A 15 -9.87 1.41 13.34
C SER A 15 -10.38 0.18 12.59
N GLY A 16 -11.69 0.16 12.31
CA GLY A 16 -12.33 -0.89 11.51
C GLY A 16 -11.87 -0.92 10.05
N ALA A 17 -11.74 0.25 9.41
CA ALA A 17 -11.26 0.36 8.03
C ALA A 17 -9.80 -0.10 7.90
N ALA A 18 -8.94 0.32 8.81
CA ALA A 18 -7.53 -0.09 8.85
C ALA A 18 -7.38 -1.60 9.03
N LEU A 19 -8.18 -2.19 9.91
CA LEU A 19 -8.19 -3.62 10.16
C LEU A 19 -8.66 -4.41 8.94
N LEU A 20 -9.72 -3.96 8.27
CA LEU A 20 -10.20 -4.56 7.02
C LEU A 20 -9.14 -4.53 5.92
N LEU A 21 -8.47 -3.40 5.75
CA LEU A 21 -7.42 -3.23 4.75
C LEU A 21 -6.25 -4.19 4.97
N LYS A 22 -5.73 -4.25 6.19
CA LYS A 22 -4.61 -5.14 6.55
C LYS A 22 -5.00 -6.61 6.44
N THR A 23 -6.18 -6.96 6.87
CA THR A 23 -6.71 -8.33 6.77
C THR A 23 -6.85 -8.75 5.31
N ALA A 24 -7.41 -7.88 4.47
CA ALA A 24 -7.54 -8.13 3.04
C ALA A 24 -6.19 -8.33 2.35
N GLU A 25 -5.23 -7.47 2.62
CA GLU A 25 -3.88 -7.56 2.06
C GLU A 25 -3.25 -8.93 2.40
N ARG A 26 -3.32 -9.34 3.65
CA ARG A 26 -2.80 -10.63 4.11
C ARG A 26 -3.51 -11.81 3.42
N LEU A 27 -4.82 -11.81 3.39
CA LEU A 27 -5.60 -12.90 2.78
C LEU A 27 -5.34 -13.00 1.27
N PHE A 28 -5.26 -11.89 0.56
CA PHE A 28 -4.91 -11.89 -0.86
C PHE A 28 -3.50 -12.43 -1.10
N ALA A 29 -2.55 -12.08 -0.24
CA ALA A 29 -1.19 -12.59 -0.33
C ALA A 29 -1.11 -14.11 -0.07
N GLU A 30 -1.86 -14.62 0.90
CA GLU A 30 -1.84 -16.03 1.31
C GLU A 30 -2.63 -16.93 0.36
N HIS A 31 -3.78 -16.49 -0.13
CA HIS A 31 -4.74 -17.34 -0.85
C HIS A 31 -4.96 -16.95 -2.31
N GLY A 32 -4.46 -15.80 -2.75
CA GLY A 32 -4.69 -15.27 -4.08
C GLY A 32 -5.97 -14.43 -4.17
N LEU A 33 -6.00 -13.55 -5.19
CA LEU A 33 -7.12 -12.62 -5.39
C LEU A 33 -8.46 -13.34 -5.62
N GLU A 34 -8.45 -14.43 -6.40
CA GLU A 34 -9.67 -15.14 -6.79
C GLU A 34 -10.32 -15.92 -5.63
N ALA A 35 -9.51 -16.41 -4.68
CA ALA A 35 -10.00 -17.25 -3.59
C ALA A 35 -10.59 -16.46 -2.43
N VAL A 36 -10.38 -15.15 -2.36
CA VAL A 36 -10.78 -14.31 -1.22
C VAL A 36 -12.01 -13.48 -1.54
N SER A 37 -13.08 -13.68 -0.77
CA SER A 37 -14.30 -12.91 -0.86
C SER A 37 -14.32 -11.77 0.16
N THR A 38 -15.14 -10.75 -0.10
CA THR A 38 -15.36 -9.65 0.86
C THR A 38 -15.93 -10.15 2.18
N ARG A 39 -16.74 -11.20 2.14
CA ARG A 39 -17.31 -11.85 3.33
C ARG A 39 -16.24 -12.51 4.18
N MET A 40 -15.27 -13.19 3.56
CA MET A 40 -14.11 -13.77 4.26
C MET A 40 -13.29 -12.70 4.97
N ILE A 41 -13.04 -11.58 4.29
CA ILE A 41 -12.27 -10.46 4.84
C ILE A 41 -12.98 -9.90 6.06
N ALA A 42 -14.27 -9.61 5.98
CA ALA A 42 -15.05 -9.08 7.10
C ALA A 42 -15.04 -10.04 8.29
N ARG A 43 -15.20 -11.32 8.05
CA ARG A 43 -15.19 -12.36 9.10
C ARG A 43 -13.81 -12.46 9.77
N GLU A 44 -12.74 -12.53 9.00
CA GLU A 44 -11.36 -12.60 9.52
C GLU A 44 -10.97 -11.34 10.29
N ALA A 45 -11.46 -10.18 9.86
CA ALA A 45 -11.27 -8.92 10.56
C ALA A 45 -12.13 -8.78 11.83
N GLY A 46 -12.98 -9.76 12.14
CA GLY A 46 -13.84 -9.72 13.31
C GLY A 46 -14.95 -8.67 13.22
N GLN A 47 -15.31 -8.23 12.02
CA GLN A 47 -16.38 -7.28 11.79
C GLN A 47 -17.74 -7.98 11.92
N LYS A 48 -18.51 -7.58 12.93
CA LYS A 48 -19.87 -8.11 13.17
C LYS A 48 -20.86 -7.66 12.09
N ASN A 49 -20.62 -6.49 11.49
CA ASN A 49 -21.45 -5.95 10.43
C ASN A 49 -20.79 -6.23 9.07
N PRO A 50 -21.36 -7.11 8.23
CA PRO A 50 -20.81 -7.39 6.89
C PRO A 50 -20.86 -6.18 5.96
N SER A 51 -21.66 -5.16 6.26
CA SER A 51 -21.73 -3.92 5.49
C SER A 51 -20.53 -2.97 5.74
N ALA A 52 -19.72 -3.22 6.74
CA ALA A 52 -18.58 -2.35 7.09
C ALA A 52 -17.59 -2.20 5.93
N LEU A 53 -17.28 -3.28 5.24
CA LEU A 53 -16.38 -3.24 4.07
C LEU A 53 -16.97 -2.39 2.95
N GLN A 54 -18.26 -2.57 2.64
CA GLN A 54 -18.94 -1.77 1.62
C GLN A 54 -19.00 -0.29 2.02
N TYR A 55 -19.23 0.00 3.28
CA TYR A 55 -19.25 1.37 3.80
C TYR A 55 -17.90 2.07 3.62
N HIS A 56 -16.79 1.41 3.94
CA HIS A 56 -15.46 2.00 3.88
C HIS A 56 -14.84 2.02 2.47
N PHE A 57 -15.09 1.00 1.67
CA PHE A 57 -14.37 0.76 0.41
C PHE A 57 -15.28 0.60 -0.82
N GLY A 58 -16.58 0.51 -0.63
CA GLY A 58 -17.57 0.35 -1.68
C GLY A 58 -17.70 -1.09 -2.16
N ASN A 59 -16.66 -1.61 -2.77
CA ASN A 59 -16.60 -2.97 -3.31
C ASN A 59 -15.18 -3.54 -3.19
N ARG A 60 -14.98 -4.73 -3.74
CA ARG A 60 -13.68 -5.40 -3.76
C ARG A 60 -12.60 -4.58 -4.49
N ASP A 61 -12.93 -4.02 -5.64
CA ASP A 61 -11.99 -3.21 -6.44
C ASP A 61 -11.59 -1.94 -5.68
N GLY A 62 -12.52 -1.30 -5.01
CA GLY A 62 -12.26 -0.15 -4.13
C GLY A 62 -11.35 -0.51 -2.96
N LEU A 63 -11.47 -1.72 -2.42
CA LEU A 63 -10.59 -2.22 -1.38
C LEU A 63 -9.17 -2.46 -1.90
N ILE A 64 -9.03 -3.09 -3.06
CA ILE A 64 -7.72 -3.31 -3.72
C ILE A 64 -7.05 -1.96 -4.00
N GLU A 65 -7.77 -1.01 -4.56
CA GLU A 65 -7.28 0.35 -4.80
C GLU A 65 -6.80 1.02 -3.51
N ALA A 66 -7.54 0.88 -2.41
CA ALA A 66 -7.16 1.41 -1.12
C ALA A 66 -5.87 0.78 -0.58
N ILE A 67 -5.68 -0.52 -0.74
CA ILE A 67 -4.44 -1.22 -0.37
C ILE A 67 -3.26 -0.68 -1.18
N LEU A 68 -3.42 -0.56 -2.51
CA LEU A 68 -2.38 -0.05 -3.40
C LEU A 68 -2.01 1.39 -3.04
N ASN A 69 -2.98 2.25 -2.83
CA ASN A 69 -2.74 3.64 -2.45
C ASN A 69 -2.03 3.74 -1.10
N TYR A 70 -2.43 2.93 -0.15
CA TYR A 70 -1.78 2.89 1.17
C TYR A 70 -0.29 2.53 1.06
N ARG A 71 0.04 1.55 0.22
CA ARG A 71 1.42 1.07 0.06
C ARG A 71 2.27 1.92 -0.88
N LEU A 72 1.70 2.40 -1.98
CA LEU A 72 2.45 3.13 -3.00
C LEU A 72 2.62 4.62 -2.68
N THR A 73 1.74 5.20 -1.89
CA THR A 73 1.83 6.62 -1.54
C THR A 73 3.15 6.98 -0.85
N PRO A 74 3.61 6.27 0.20
CA PRO A 74 4.89 6.57 0.82
C PRO A 74 6.07 6.40 -0.14
N ILE A 75 6.03 5.38 -1.00
CA ILE A 75 7.07 5.14 -2.01
C ILE A 75 7.15 6.32 -2.98
N ASN A 76 6.00 6.78 -3.48
CA ASN A 76 5.93 7.90 -4.42
C ASN A 76 6.37 9.22 -3.77
N GLN A 77 6.05 9.42 -2.52
CA GLN A 77 6.52 10.60 -1.78
C GLN A 77 8.04 10.59 -1.63
N GLU A 78 8.65 9.46 -1.33
CA GLU A 78 10.09 9.33 -1.25
C GLU A 78 10.76 9.54 -2.62
N ARG A 79 10.15 9.05 -3.70
CA ARG A 79 10.59 9.33 -5.08
C ARG A 79 10.60 10.83 -5.38
N LEU A 80 9.52 11.52 -5.04
CA LEU A 80 9.42 12.97 -5.26
C LEU A 80 10.44 13.74 -4.42
N ARG A 81 10.67 13.33 -3.18
CA ARG A 81 11.68 13.93 -2.30
C ARG A 81 13.09 13.79 -2.90
N ARG A 82 13.43 12.61 -3.39
CA ARG A 82 14.74 12.35 -4.00
C ARG A 82 14.91 13.10 -5.32
N LEU A 83 13.86 13.17 -6.13
CA LEU A 83 13.87 13.93 -7.38
C LEU A 83 14.07 15.43 -7.11
N ASP A 84 13.38 15.97 -6.15
CA ASP A 84 13.51 17.37 -5.73
C ASP A 84 14.94 17.67 -5.24
N ALA A 85 15.53 16.77 -4.45
CA ALA A 85 16.92 16.88 -4.00
C ALA A 85 17.92 16.89 -5.15
N LEU A 86 17.71 16.09 -6.21
CA LEU A 86 18.54 16.10 -7.41
C LEU A 86 18.46 17.45 -8.13
N GLN A 87 17.27 18.01 -8.26
CA GLN A 87 17.07 19.31 -8.91
C GLN A 87 17.74 20.44 -8.14
N HIS A 88 17.65 20.44 -6.81
CA HIS A 88 18.23 21.47 -5.96
C HIS A 88 19.76 21.44 -5.92
N ARG A 89 20.38 20.28 -6.11
CA ARG A 89 21.86 20.17 -6.14
C ARG A 89 22.49 20.72 -7.42
N GLY A 90 21.68 21.00 -8.46
CA GLY A 90 22.17 21.45 -9.75
C GLY A 90 22.99 20.39 -10.48
N ASP A 91 22.94 19.16 -10.03
CA ASP A 91 23.64 18.03 -10.65
C ASP A 91 23.03 17.69 -12.01
N VAL A 92 23.88 17.21 -12.93
CA VAL A 92 23.39 16.69 -14.20
C VAL A 92 22.49 15.49 -13.93
N VAL A 93 21.23 15.61 -14.34
CA VAL A 93 20.26 14.53 -14.20
C VAL A 93 20.51 13.49 -15.27
N THR A 94 21.07 12.35 -14.90
CA THR A 94 21.32 11.22 -15.78
C THR A 94 20.20 10.20 -15.69
N VAL A 95 20.04 9.38 -16.74
CA VAL A 95 19.10 8.25 -16.74
C VAL A 95 19.36 7.32 -15.56
N LYS A 96 20.65 7.07 -15.25
CA LYS A 96 21.03 6.25 -14.09
C LYS A 96 20.46 6.81 -12.78
N ARG A 97 20.65 8.12 -12.52
CA ARG A 97 20.13 8.76 -11.31
C ARG A 97 18.60 8.76 -11.22
N LEU A 98 17.93 8.97 -12.35
CA LEU A 98 16.47 8.88 -12.41
C LEU A 98 15.99 7.46 -12.11
N THR A 99 16.67 6.46 -12.66
CA THR A 99 16.36 5.05 -12.38
C THR A 99 16.55 4.72 -10.91
N GLU A 100 17.63 5.17 -10.29
CA GLU A 100 17.88 5.00 -8.86
C GLU A 100 16.74 5.63 -8.02
N VAL A 101 16.37 6.87 -8.32
CA VAL A 101 15.25 7.55 -7.63
C VAL A 101 13.94 6.78 -7.75
N PHE A 102 13.69 6.16 -8.89
CA PHE A 102 12.44 5.45 -9.14
C PHE A 102 12.42 4.05 -8.53
N VAL A 103 13.52 3.32 -8.63
CA VAL A 103 13.60 1.90 -8.24
C VAL A 103 13.95 1.70 -6.77
N GLU A 104 14.91 2.47 -6.23
CA GLU A 104 15.41 2.25 -4.87
C GLU A 104 14.34 2.29 -3.79
N PRO A 105 13.40 3.26 -3.75
CA PRO A 105 12.38 3.28 -2.72
C PRO A 105 11.48 2.03 -2.73
N PHE A 106 11.23 1.48 -3.90
CA PHE A 106 10.50 0.22 -4.04
C PHE A 106 11.34 -0.99 -3.60
N ALA A 107 12.62 -1.01 -3.99
CA ALA A 107 13.55 -2.06 -3.58
C ALA A 107 13.75 -2.11 -2.06
N GLU A 108 13.79 -0.96 -1.40
CA GLU A 108 13.84 -0.87 0.07
C GLU A 108 12.63 -1.54 0.73
N GLU A 109 11.45 -1.44 0.13
CA GLU A 109 10.26 -2.15 0.61
C GLU A 109 10.40 -3.68 0.48
N LEU A 110 11.03 -4.17 -0.59
CA LEU A 110 11.28 -5.60 -0.78
C LEU A 110 12.23 -6.21 0.27
N LEU A 111 13.06 -5.38 0.88
CA LEU A 111 14.01 -5.82 1.91
C LEU A 111 13.40 -5.87 3.31
N LYS A 112 12.16 -5.43 3.48
CA LYS A 112 11.43 -5.53 4.74
C LYS A 112 11.05 -6.99 5.04
N PRO A 113 10.78 -7.35 6.32
CA PRO A 113 10.28 -8.67 6.67
C PRO A 113 9.05 -9.07 5.85
N ILE A 114 8.92 -10.37 5.56
CA ILE A 114 7.83 -10.93 4.73
C ILE A 114 6.44 -10.49 5.21
N GLU A 115 6.27 -10.34 6.50
CA GLU A 115 5.01 -9.87 7.12
C GLU A 115 4.61 -8.47 6.63
N ASP A 116 5.60 -7.65 6.30
CA ASP A 116 5.38 -6.28 5.81
C ASP A 116 5.37 -6.17 4.28
N THR A 117 5.59 -7.28 3.56
CA THR A 117 5.69 -7.31 2.10
C THR A 117 4.51 -8.01 1.41
N SER A 118 3.42 -8.27 2.12
CA SER A 118 2.22 -8.92 1.56
C SER A 118 1.70 -8.22 0.31
N TYR A 119 1.83 -6.90 0.23
CA TYR A 119 1.39 -6.13 -0.94
C TYR A 119 2.21 -6.42 -2.21
N VAL A 120 3.47 -6.85 -2.07
CA VAL A 120 4.31 -7.24 -3.22
C VAL A 120 3.73 -8.49 -3.89
N SER A 121 3.27 -9.45 -3.08
CA SER A 121 2.55 -10.61 -3.58
C SER A 121 1.24 -10.22 -4.26
N LEU A 122 0.53 -9.24 -3.70
CA LEU A 122 -0.68 -8.69 -4.30
C LEU A 122 -0.39 -8.02 -5.66
N LEU A 123 0.67 -7.19 -5.73
CA LEU A 123 1.08 -6.56 -6.99
C LEU A 123 1.41 -7.60 -8.06
N ALA A 124 2.12 -8.66 -7.69
CA ALA A 124 2.48 -9.74 -8.61
C ALA A 124 1.26 -10.50 -9.17
N GLN A 125 0.13 -10.46 -8.50
CA GLN A 125 -1.12 -11.06 -8.97
C GLN A 125 -1.94 -10.13 -9.88
N LEU A 126 -1.69 -8.80 -9.78
CA LEU A 126 -2.42 -7.80 -10.57
C LEU A 126 -1.78 -7.54 -11.93
N TYR A 127 -0.50 -7.87 -12.12
CA TYR A 127 0.28 -7.65 -13.33
C TYR A 127 0.88 -8.95 -13.86
#